data_2501fa325b1fc884bcb0fe6436d46d90
#
_entry.id   2501fa325b1fc884bcb0fe6436d46d90
#
_cell.length_a   1.000
_cell.length_b   1.000
_cell.length_c   1.000
_cell.angle_alpha   90.00
_cell.angle_beta   90.00
_cell.angle_gamma   90.00
#
_symmetry.space_group_name_H-M   'P 1'
#
loop_
_entity.id
_entity.type
_entity.pdbx_description
1 polymer ?
#
loop_
_entity_poly.entity_id
_entity_poly.type
_entity_poly.pdbx_seq_one_letter_code
_entity_poly.pdbx_strand_id
1 'polypeptide(L)'
;IDTNYESLAIAEASKLGIPICAILDSNSNPDGIDYPIPGNDDARRAIDLYCNLIKETIENAKKAAPAKAEEKPKVEDMKLKDNSSKTVQELDREKLDAKFSKKKEKLN
;
A
#
# COMPACT_ATOMS: atom_id res chain seq x y z
N ILE A 1 -5.01 15.20 -3.56
CA ILE A 1 -5.31 16.57 -3.99
C ILE A 1 -4.05 17.36 -3.73
N ASP A 2 -3.65 17.81 -2.66
CA ASP A 2 -2.44 18.59 -2.40
C ASP A 2 -1.17 17.75 -2.60
N THR A 3 -0.51 17.87 -3.74
CA THR A 3 0.66 17.05 -4.10
C THR A 3 1.90 17.38 -3.27
N ASN A 4 2.01 18.59 -2.74
CA ASN A 4 3.13 18.97 -1.87
C ASN A 4 3.01 18.28 -0.52
N TYR A 5 1.80 18.19 0.00
CA TYR A 5 1.51 17.51 1.26
C TYR A 5 1.58 15.99 1.12
N GLU A 6 1.10 15.45 0.00
CA GLU A 6 1.00 14.01 -0.30
C GLU A 6 2.21 13.46 -1.09
N SER A 7 3.36 14.10 -0.97
CA SER A 7 4.57 13.73 -1.72
C SER A 7 5.03 12.29 -1.49
N LEU A 8 4.82 11.75 -0.27
CA LEU A 8 5.14 10.37 0.05
C LEU A 8 4.25 9.38 -0.73
N ALA A 9 2.94 9.65 -0.78
CA ALA A 9 1.99 8.81 -1.53
C ALA A 9 2.32 8.79 -3.03
N ILE A 10 2.72 9.93 -3.59
CA ILE A 10 3.15 10.04 -5.00
C ILE A 10 4.41 9.20 -5.24
N ALA A 11 5.40 9.30 -4.36
CA ALA A 11 6.63 8.52 -4.49
C ALA A 11 6.38 7.00 -4.39
N GLU A 12 5.50 6.58 -3.50
CA GLU A 12 5.11 5.17 -3.37
C GLU A 12 4.35 4.66 -4.59
N ALA A 13 3.35 5.39 -5.06
CA ALA A 13 2.57 5.03 -6.24
C ALA A 13 3.45 4.94 -7.49
N SER A 14 4.37 5.90 -7.67
CA SER A 14 5.33 5.89 -8.77
C SER A 14 6.25 4.66 -8.74
N LYS A 15 6.76 4.27 -7.57
CA LYS A 15 7.57 3.06 -7.40
C LYS A 15 6.80 1.78 -7.72
N LEU A 16 5.51 1.76 -7.43
CA LEU A 16 4.63 0.62 -7.69
C LEU A 16 4.08 0.61 -9.12
N GLY A 17 4.35 1.63 -9.93
CA GLY A 17 3.82 1.77 -11.28
C GLY A 17 2.31 2.02 -11.32
N ILE A 18 1.76 2.62 -10.27
CA ILE A 18 0.32 2.96 -10.19
C ILE A 18 0.13 4.33 -10.84
N PRO A 19 -0.77 4.47 -11.84
CA PRO A 19 -1.05 5.75 -12.48
C PRO A 19 -1.58 6.79 -11.48
N ILE A 20 -1.05 8.01 -11.58
CA ILE A 20 -1.34 9.10 -10.65
C ILE A 20 -2.15 10.19 -11.33
N CYS A 21 -3.33 10.46 -10.79
CA CYS A 21 -4.16 11.60 -11.16
C CYS A 21 -4.15 12.61 -10.00
N ALA A 22 -3.75 13.85 -10.25
CA ALA A 22 -3.61 14.85 -9.19
C ALA A 22 -4.12 16.23 -9.61
N ILE A 23 -4.66 16.94 -8.61
CA ILE A 23 -4.96 18.36 -8.73
C ILE A 23 -3.67 19.12 -8.46
N LEU A 24 -3.30 20.01 -9.36
CA LEU A 24 -2.08 20.81 -9.30
C LEU A 24 -2.41 22.29 -9.24
N ASP A 25 -1.99 22.95 -8.18
CA ASP A 25 -2.05 24.41 -8.06
C ASP A 25 -0.76 25.06 -8.61
N SER A 26 -0.67 26.37 -8.60
CA SER A 26 0.45 27.13 -9.14
C SER A 26 1.80 26.84 -8.47
N ASN A 27 1.80 26.35 -7.23
CA ASN A 27 2.99 25.98 -6.45
C ASN A 27 3.29 24.47 -6.46
N SER A 28 2.54 23.69 -7.24
CA SER A 28 2.70 22.25 -7.30
C SER A 28 3.66 21.82 -8.40
N ASN A 29 4.45 20.75 -8.14
CA ASN A 29 5.31 20.15 -9.14
C ASN A 29 4.55 19.09 -9.96
N PRO A 30 4.49 19.22 -11.30
CA PRO A 30 3.82 18.24 -12.16
C PRO A 30 4.62 16.96 -12.41
N ASP A 31 5.89 16.91 -12.00
CA ASP A 31 6.76 15.76 -12.30
C ASP A 31 6.25 14.47 -11.64
N GLY A 32 6.16 13.41 -12.41
CA GLY A 32 5.69 12.10 -11.94
C GLY A 32 4.17 11.97 -11.84
N ILE A 33 3.40 12.94 -12.33
CA ILE A 33 1.95 12.89 -12.40
C ILE A 33 1.50 12.52 -13.81
N ASP A 34 0.77 11.41 -13.95
CA ASP A 34 0.31 10.92 -15.26
C ASP A 34 -0.87 11.73 -15.79
N TYR A 35 -1.76 12.16 -14.91
CA TYR A 35 -2.97 12.92 -15.26
C TYR A 35 -3.04 14.20 -14.40
N PRO A 36 -2.33 15.28 -14.82
CA PRO A 36 -2.37 16.55 -14.09
C PRO A 36 -3.67 17.31 -14.38
N ILE A 37 -4.33 17.75 -13.34
CA ILE A 37 -5.54 18.58 -13.39
C ILE A 37 -5.22 19.91 -12.74
N PRO A 38 -5.11 21.00 -13.51
CA PRO A 38 -4.87 22.33 -12.91
C PRO A 38 -6.09 22.78 -12.11
N GLY A 39 -5.85 23.19 -10.86
CA GLY A 39 -6.92 23.63 -9.99
C GLY A 39 -6.42 24.06 -8.62
N ASN A 40 -7.30 24.68 -7.84
CA ASN A 40 -7.01 25.14 -6.49
C ASN A 40 -7.07 23.98 -5.51
N ASP A 41 -6.02 23.78 -4.72
CA ASP A 41 -5.89 22.71 -3.73
C ASP A 41 -6.14 23.14 -2.27
N ASP A 42 -6.33 24.45 -2.01
CA ASP A 42 -6.52 25.00 -0.66
C ASP A 42 -7.99 25.17 -0.28
N ALA A 43 -8.82 25.64 -1.20
CA ALA A 43 -10.18 26.01 -0.88
C ALA A 43 -11.05 24.78 -0.64
N ARG A 44 -11.66 24.66 0.55
CA ARG A 44 -12.58 23.57 0.91
C ARG A 44 -13.65 23.32 -0.15
N ARG A 45 -14.23 24.39 -0.71
CA ARG A 45 -15.24 24.28 -1.77
C ARG A 45 -14.71 23.63 -3.05
N ALA A 46 -13.45 23.91 -3.41
CA ALA A 46 -12.80 23.30 -4.56
C ALA A 46 -12.56 21.79 -4.29
N ILE A 47 -12.06 21.46 -3.12
CA ILE A 47 -11.81 20.05 -2.70
C ILE A 47 -13.12 19.26 -2.70
N ASP A 48 -14.19 19.80 -2.13
CA ASP A 48 -15.51 19.16 -2.13
C ASP A 48 -16.04 18.94 -3.56
N LEU A 49 -15.82 19.89 -4.47
CA LEU A 49 -16.19 19.74 -5.88
C LEU A 49 -15.44 18.60 -6.54
N TYR A 50 -14.12 18.54 -6.38
CA TYR A 50 -13.31 17.47 -6.98
C TYR A 50 -13.70 16.08 -6.44
N CYS A 51 -13.90 15.97 -5.14
CA CYS A 51 -14.32 14.70 -4.52
C CYS A 51 -15.68 14.23 -5.06
N ASN A 52 -16.63 15.15 -5.23
CA ASN A 52 -17.93 14.82 -5.79
C ASN A 52 -17.84 14.40 -7.25
N LEU A 53 -17.08 15.12 -8.08
CA LEU A 53 -16.89 14.79 -9.49
C LEU A 53 -16.23 13.41 -9.67
N ILE A 54 -15.21 13.12 -8.89
CA ILE A 54 -14.52 11.81 -8.92
C ILE A 54 -15.48 10.71 -8.48
N LYS A 55 -16.25 10.92 -7.42
CA LYS A 55 -17.26 9.98 -6.95
C LYS A 55 -18.28 9.66 -8.05
N GLU A 56 -18.87 10.69 -8.65
CA GLU A 56 -19.85 10.52 -9.75
C GLU A 56 -19.26 9.79 -10.96
N THR A 57 -18.01 10.12 -11.31
CA THR A 57 -17.30 9.46 -12.42
C THR A 57 -17.13 7.97 -12.16
N ILE A 58 -16.71 7.60 -10.95
CA ILE A 58 -16.54 6.20 -10.55
C ILE A 58 -17.89 5.46 -10.54
N GLU A 59 -18.94 6.09 -10.00
CA GLU A 59 -20.28 5.50 -9.98
C GLU A 59 -20.83 5.28 -11.40
N ASN A 60 -20.64 6.24 -12.29
CA ASN A 60 -21.06 6.15 -13.68
C ASN A 60 -20.26 5.07 -14.44
N ALA A 61 -18.95 4.99 -14.22
CA ALA A 61 -18.11 3.95 -14.80
C ALA A 61 -18.53 2.55 -14.34
N LYS A 62 -18.86 2.38 -13.05
CA LYS A 62 -19.38 1.11 -12.52
C LYS A 62 -20.73 0.72 -13.13
N LYS A 63 -21.61 1.69 -13.40
CA LYS A 63 -22.90 1.42 -14.05
C LYS A 63 -22.75 1.10 -15.53
N ALA A 64 -21.78 1.71 -16.21
CA ALA A 64 -21.51 1.52 -17.63
C ALA A 64 -20.68 0.25 -17.92
N ALA A 65 -19.89 -0.22 -16.95
CA ALA A 65 -19.16 -1.47 -17.09
C ALA A 65 -20.16 -2.63 -17.13
N PRO A 66 -20.22 -3.40 -18.24
CA PRO A 66 -21.03 -4.61 -18.25
C PRO A 66 -20.56 -5.49 -17.09
N ALA A 67 -21.49 -6.17 -16.44
CA ALA A 67 -21.26 -7.03 -15.29
C ALA A 67 -20.30 -8.20 -15.62
N LYS A 68 -19.06 -7.87 -15.93
CA LYS A 68 -17.97 -8.78 -16.18
C LYS A 68 -17.04 -8.72 -14.99
N ALA A 69 -17.14 -9.79 -14.21
CA ALA A 69 -16.21 -10.16 -13.16
C ALA A 69 -16.25 -9.31 -11.88
N GLU A 70 -17.28 -9.50 -11.07
CA GLU A 70 -17.00 -9.82 -9.67
C GLU A 70 -16.43 -11.25 -9.59
N GLU A 71 -15.35 -11.53 -10.28
CA GLU A 71 -14.40 -12.48 -9.75
C GLU A 71 -13.68 -11.75 -8.61
N LYS A 72 -14.35 -11.71 -7.46
CA LYS A 72 -13.61 -11.70 -6.19
C LYS A 72 -12.57 -12.81 -6.36
N PRO A 73 -11.27 -12.53 -6.17
CA PRO A 73 -10.35 -13.61 -5.94
C PRO A 73 -10.99 -14.41 -4.81
N LYS A 74 -11.46 -15.61 -5.10
CA LYS A 74 -11.69 -16.61 -4.07
C LYS A 74 -10.34 -16.66 -3.34
N VAL A 75 -10.28 -16.01 -2.21
CA VAL A 75 -9.36 -16.42 -1.18
C VAL A 75 -9.84 -17.82 -0.87
N GLU A 76 -9.33 -18.80 -1.62
CA GLU A 76 -9.39 -20.17 -1.19
C GLU A 76 -8.83 -20.11 0.22
N ASP A 77 -9.66 -20.56 1.16
CA ASP A 77 -9.25 -20.92 2.49
C ASP A 77 -8.02 -21.83 2.37
N MET A 78 -6.86 -21.23 2.17
CA MET A 78 -5.63 -21.82 2.57
C MET A 78 -5.73 -21.88 4.10
N LYS A 79 -6.32 -22.97 4.59
CA LYS A 79 -6.02 -23.49 5.90
C LYS A 79 -4.50 -23.65 5.96
N LEU A 80 -3.82 -22.53 6.21
CA LEU A 80 -2.46 -22.53 6.72
C LEU A 80 -2.56 -23.31 8.03
N LYS A 81 -2.22 -24.58 7.94
CA LYS A 81 -1.90 -25.39 9.10
C LYS A 81 -0.89 -24.58 9.88
N ASP A 82 -1.34 -24.12 11.03
CA ASP A 82 -0.60 -23.48 12.08
C ASP A 82 0.49 -24.46 12.56
N ASN A 83 1.63 -24.45 11.91
CA ASN A 83 2.73 -25.36 12.23
C ASN A 83 4.13 -24.79 11.91
N SER A 84 4.30 -23.47 11.75
CA SER A 84 5.63 -22.92 11.47
C SER A 84 6.16 -21.90 12.48
N SER A 85 5.41 -21.54 13.51
CA SER A 85 5.89 -20.58 14.51
C SER A 85 6.54 -21.21 15.76
N LYS A 86 6.50 -22.53 15.92
CA LYS A 86 7.19 -23.21 17.05
C LYS A 86 8.62 -23.65 16.73
N THR A 87 8.97 -23.84 15.47
CA THR A 87 10.25 -24.46 15.08
C THR A 87 11.44 -23.50 15.09
N VAL A 88 11.25 -22.20 14.92
CA VAL A 88 12.38 -21.26 14.82
C VAL A 88 12.91 -20.86 16.20
N GLN A 89 12.04 -20.70 17.19
CA GLN A 89 12.46 -20.35 18.55
C GLN A 89 13.04 -21.55 19.34
N GLU A 90 12.62 -22.77 19.05
CA GLU A 90 13.19 -23.97 19.66
C GLU A 90 14.56 -24.31 19.08
N LEU A 91 14.76 -24.20 17.77
CA LEU A 91 16.05 -24.41 17.12
C LEU A 91 17.14 -23.43 17.54
N ASP A 92 16.78 -22.19 17.87
CA ASP A 92 17.74 -21.20 18.36
C ASP A 92 18.09 -21.43 19.84
N ARG A 93 17.19 -21.95 20.65
CA ARG A 93 17.48 -22.32 22.05
C ARG A 93 18.41 -23.53 22.14
N GLU A 94 18.16 -24.59 21.39
CA GLU A 94 19.03 -25.78 21.36
C GLU A 94 20.45 -25.44 20.91
N LYS A 95 20.61 -24.57 19.93
CA LYS A 95 21.92 -24.10 19.47
C LYS A 95 22.66 -23.26 20.49
N LEU A 96 21.95 -22.48 21.29
CA LEU A 96 22.51 -21.69 22.38
C LEU A 96 22.97 -22.60 23.53
N ASP A 97 22.13 -23.56 23.94
CA ASP A 97 22.45 -24.47 25.03
C ASP A 97 23.64 -25.40 24.69
N ALA A 98 23.72 -25.87 23.44
CA ALA A 98 24.85 -26.65 22.96
C ALA A 98 26.18 -25.86 22.94
N LYS A 99 26.13 -24.55 22.69
CA LYS A 99 27.33 -23.67 22.78
C LYS A 99 27.78 -23.43 24.23
N PHE A 100 26.83 -23.31 25.14
CA PHE A 100 27.17 -23.10 26.57
C PHE A 100 27.68 -24.38 27.25
N SER A 101 27.20 -25.54 26.89
CA SER A 101 27.69 -26.83 27.42
C SER A 101 29.12 -27.12 26.99
N LYS A 102 29.48 -26.87 25.72
CA LYS A 102 30.86 -27.02 25.22
C LYS A 102 31.86 -26.04 25.83
N LYS A 103 31.39 -24.89 26.35
CA LYS A 103 32.24 -23.92 27.01
C LYS A 103 32.53 -24.29 28.48
N LYS A 104 31.64 -25.04 29.12
CA LYS A 104 31.87 -25.55 30.49
C LYS A 104 32.86 -26.71 30.56
N GLU A 105 32.92 -27.58 29.53
CA GLU A 105 33.88 -28.69 29.50
C GLU A 105 35.35 -28.25 29.22
N LYS A 106 35.56 -27.04 28.68
CA LYS A 106 36.89 -26.51 28.41
C LYS A 106 37.51 -25.71 29.59
N LEU A 107 36.78 -25.58 30.69
CA LEU A 107 37.20 -24.81 31.88
C LEU A 107 37.42 -25.68 33.11
N ASN A 108 37.36 -27.00 33.00
CA ASN A 108 37.82 -28.01 33.94
C ASN A 108 39.01 -28.77 33.32
#